data_4c82ff3fff787f10984b3cb9f71124c8
#
_entry.id   4c82ff3fff787f10984b3cb9f71124c8
#
_cell.length_a   1.000
_cell.length_b   1.000
_cell.length_c   1.000
_cell.angle_alpha   90.00
_cell.angle_beta   90.00
_cell.angle_gamma   90.00
#
_symmetry.space_group_name_H-M   'P 1'
#
loop_
_entity.id
_entity.type
_entity.pdbx_description
1 polymer ?
#
loop_
_entity_poly.entity_id
_entity_poly.type
_entity_poly.pdbx_seq_one_letter_code
_entity_poly.pdbx_strand_id
1 'polypeptide(L)'
;LTDQTSEQDIRDAAAIDWLAAVKLYPAGATTNSASGVNSLEALYPVLAVMEEVDLPLLVHGEVTDSDIDIFDREAVFIERHLVPITERFPSLRLVMEHITTEQAAQFVASKGANVGATITPQHLLLNRNDMLVGGIRPHYYCLPILKRRTHQEALRNAATGSDRSFFLGTDSAPHEQGAKESACGCAGVYSAHASLELYAEVFDEMGALERLEDFASVRGPEFYKREPNADTLCLRKVDWDVPERMPFGTNVVVPFRAGSAVHWQVLDADGAR
;
A
#
# COMPACT_ATOMS: atom_id res chain seq x y z
N LEU A 1 -3.86 7.93 13.64
CA LEU A 1 -4.97 8.08 14.61
C LEU A 1 -4.89 7.01 15.68
N THR A 2 -5.33 7.35 16.87
CA THR A 2 -5.54 6.46 18.02
C THR A 2 -6.89 6.81 18.66
N ASP A 3 -7.35 5.99 19.60
CA ASP A 3 -8.58 6.30 20.37
C ASP A 3 -8.49 7.59 21.21
N GLN A 4 -7.28 8.16 21.36
CA GLN A 4 -7.03 9.40 22.11
C GLN A 4 -6.95 10.64 21.21
N THR A 5 -6.95 10.47 19.88
CA THR A 5 -6.85 11.59 18.95
C THR A 5 -8.07 12.50 19.06
N SER A 6 -7.85 13.79 19.31
CA SER A 6 -8.88 14.80 19.44
C SER A 6 -9.13 15.58 18.16
N GLU A 7 -10.25 16.26 18.08
CA GLU A 7 -10.57 17.20 17.00
C GLU A 7 -9.52 18.33 16.90
N GLN A 8 -8.97 18.79 18.04
CA GLN A 8 -7.96 19.84 18.07
C GLN A 8 -6.64 19.34 17.47
N ASP A 9 -6.25 18.08 17.74
CA ASP A 9 -5.04 17.49 17.14
C ASP A 9 -5.11 17.51 15.61
N ILE A 10 -6.30 17.29 15.03
CA ILE A 10 -6.51 17.34 13.57
C ILE A 10 -6.39 18.77 13.04
N ARG A 11 -6.96 19.76 13.74
CA ARG A 11 -6.84 21.18 13.36
C ARG A 11 -5.40 21.66 13.41
N ASP A 12 -4.67 21.25 14.45
CA ASP A 12 -3.24 21.56 14.61
C ASP A 12 -2.41 20.87 13.52
N ALA A 13 -2.71 19.61 13.21
CA ALA A 13 -2.06 18.85 12.13
C ALA A 13 -2.30 19.51 10.75
N ALA A 14 -3.51 19.95 10.47
CA ALA A 14 -3.86 20.60 9.20
C ALA A 14 -3.14 21.95 8.99
N ALA A 15 -2.68 22.59 10.08
CA ALA A 15 -1.89 23.83 10.01
C ALA A 15 -0.41 23.57 9.65
N ILE A 16 0.02 22.32 9.52
CA ILE A 16 1.40 21.94 9.22
C ILE A 16 1.55 21.73 7.70
N ASP A 17 2.20 22.66 7.00
CA ASP A 17 2.30 22.67 5.53
C ASP A 17 2.88 21.40 4.91
N TRP A 18 3.82 20.74 5.57
CA TRP A 18 4.45 19.52 5.05
C TRP A 18 3.69 18.23 5.39
N LEU A 19 2.70 18.28 6.28
CA LEU A 19 1.88 17.12 6.61
C LEU A 19 0.88 16.86 5.50
N ALA A 20 0.93 15.66 4.91
CA ALA A 20 0.11 15.33 3.74
C ALA A 20 -1.21 14.65 4.11
N ALA A 21 -1.23 13.87 5.19
CA ALA A 21 -2.35 13.01 5.55
C ALA A 21 -2.19 12.44 6.96
N VAL A 22 -3.23 11.78 7.46
CA VAL A 22 -3.21 11.10 8.76
C VAL A 22 -3.56 9.62 8.57
N LYS A 23 -2.74 8.73 9.15
CA LYS A 23 -2.90 7.27 9.06
C LYS A 23 -3.81 6.72 10.15
N LEU A 24 -4.72 5.84 9.76
CA LEU A 24 -5.53 4.98 10.61
C LEU A 24 -5.19 3.51 10.34
N TYR A 25 -5.03 2.73 11.40
CA TYR A 25 -5.04 1.27 11.36
C TYR A 25 -5.79 0.73 12.58
N PRO A 26 -6.57 -0.35 12.44
CA PRO A 26 -7.19 -1.03 13.57
C PRO A 26 -6.14 -1.64 14.51
N ALA A 27 -6.43 -1.65 15.80
CA ALA A 27 -5.56 -2.27 16.79
C ALA A 27 -5.36 -3.76 16.47
N GLY A 28 -4.10 -4.20 16.38
CA GLY A 28 -3.74 -5.59 16.06
C GLY A 28 -3.80 -5.97 14.57
N ALA A 29 -4.07 -5.03 13.66
CA ALA A 29 -4.19 -5.34 12.23
C ALA A 29 -2.86 -5.72 11.57
N THR A 30 -1.73 -5.21 12.06
CA THR A 30 -0.40 -5.46 11.49
C THR A 30 0.67 -5.48 12.56
N THR A 31 1.93 -5.67 12.18
CA THR A 31 3.08 -5.66 13.11
C THR A 31 3.15 -4.31 13.84
N ASN A 32 3.35 -4.34 15.18
CA ASN A 32 3.44 -3.17 16.06
C ASN A 32 2.19 -2.25 16.07
N SER A 33 1.00 -2.78 15.78
CA SER A 33 -0.24 -2.00 15.70
C SER A 33 -1.10 -2.03 16.98
N ALA A 34 -0.54 -2.40 18.13
CA ALA A 34 -1.27 -2.48 19.41
C ALA A 34 -1.89 -1.14 19.85
N SER A 35 -1.30 0.00 19.44
CA SER A 35 -1.80 1.35 19.72
C SER A 35 -2.78 1.87 18.66
N GLY A 36 -3.25 1.01 17.76
CA GLY A 36 -4.23 1.36 16.74
C GLY A 36 -5.62 1.64 17.32
N VAL A 37 -6.55 1.91 16.42
CA VAL A 37 -7.93 2.29 16.75
C VAL A 37 -8.74 1.05 17.11
N ASN A 38 -9.45 1.10 18.23
CA ASN A 38 -10.35 0.02 18.68
C ASN A 38 -11.80 0.23 18.20
N SER A 39 -12.26 1.48 18.06
CA SER A 39 -13.60 1.80 17.55
C SER A 39 -13.53 2.93 16.53
N LEU A 40 -13.85 2.62 15.28
CA LEU A 40 -13.90 3.62 14.21
C LEU A 40 -15.06 4.60 14.41
N GLU A 41 -16.18 4.15 14.95
CA GLU A 41 -17.35 4.99 15.22
C GLU A 41 -17.05 6.07 16.26
N ALA A 42 -16.18 5.78 17.23
CA ALA A 42 -15.74 6.76 18.22
C ALA A 42 -14.92 7.90 17.60
N LEU A 43 -14.32 7.69 16.43
CA LEU A 43 -13.58 8.70 15.69
C LEU A 43 -14.43 9.56 14.75
N TYR A 44 -15.72 9.34 14.62
CA TYR A 44 -16.56 10.13 13.72
C TYR A 44 -16.47 11.65 13.94
N PRO A 45 -16.37 12.20 15.18
CA PRO A 45 -16.12 13.62 15.36
C PRO A 45 -14.76 14.07 14.77
N VAL A 46 -13.73 13.24 14.91
CA VAL A 46 -12.40 13.48 14.33
C VAL A 46 -12.45 13.44 12.79
N LEU A 47 -13.17 12.47 12.21
CA LEU A 47 -13.35 12.37 10.76
C LEU A 47 -14.13 13.55 10.18
N ALA A 48 -15.11 14.07 10.92
CA ALA A 48 -15.85 15.28 10.53
C ALA A 48 -14.92 16.50 10.43
N VAL A 49 -13.99 16.64 11.38
CA VAL A 49 -12.99 17.72 11.31
C VAL A 49 -11.99 17.49 10.17
N MET A 50 -11.56 16.25 9.91
CA MET A 50 -10.70 15.94 8.76
C MET A 50 -11.37 16.32 7.43
N GLU A 51 -12.68 16.04 7.29
CA GLU A 51 -13.48 16.46 6.14
C GLU A 51 -13.54 18.00 6.03
N GLU A 52 -13.78 18.69 7.15
CA GLU A 52 -13.88 20.17 7.21
C GLU A 52 -12.58 20.86 6.79
N VAL A 53 -11.43 20.34 7.27
CA VAL A 53 -10.11 20.94 7.01
C VAL A 53 -9.40 20.37 5.78
N ASP A 54 -10.07 19.50 5.03
CA ASP A 54 -9.54 18.79 3.83
C ASP A 54 -8.23 18.03 4.10
N LEU A 55 -8.11 17.39 5.27
CA LEU A 55 -6.96 16.56 5.63
C LEU A 55 -7.24 15.09 5.30
N PRO A 56 -6.50 14.44 4.36
CA PRO A 56 -6.79 13.09 3.93
C PRO A 56 -6.62 12.03 5.03
N LEU A 57 -7.51 11.04 5.03
CA LEU A 57 -7.44 9.83 5.84
C LEU A 57 -6.78 8.70 5.05
N LEU A 58 -5.69 8.13 5.57
CA LEU A 58 -5.07 6.91 5.02
C LEU A 58 -5.46 5.71 5.89
N VAL A 59 -5.92 4.62 5.29
CA VAL A 59 -6.49 3.51 6.05
C VAL A 59 -5.79 2.19 5.72
N HIS A 60 -5.33 1.47 6.77
CA HIS A 60 -5.11 0.03 6.70
C HIS A 60 -6.46 -0.66 6.87
N GLY A 61 -7.00 -1.20 5.78
CA GLY A 61 -8.39 -1.60 5.69
C GLY A 61 -8.66 -3.07 6.01
N GLU A 62 -8.33 -3.54 7.22
CA GLU A 62 -8.64 -4.90 7.67
C GLU A 62 -9.34 -4.91 9.02
N VAL A 63 -10.38 -5.76 9.18
CA VAL A 63 -10.92 -6.08 10.51
C VAL A 63 -9.98 -7.03 11.27
N THR A 64 -10.06 -7.02 12.60
CA THR A 64 -9.18 -7.82 13.46
C THR A 64 -9.93 -8.90 14.25
N ASP A 65 -11.21 -9.09 13.96
CA ASP A 65 -12.04 -10.13 14.58
C ASP A 65 -11.43 -11.52 14.36
N SER A 66 -11.33 -12.31 15.40
CA SER A 66 -10.67 -13.62 15.36
C SER A 66 -11.45 -14.70 14.61
N ASP A 67 -12.74 -14.50 14.42
CA ASP A 67 -13.66 -15.39 13.70
C ASP A 67 -13.76 -15.05 12.20
N ILE A 68 -13.15 -13.95 11.76
CA ILE A 68 -13.08 -13.59 10.35
C ILE A 68 -11.82 -14.18 9.71
N ASP A 69 -12.00 -14.93 8.62
CA ASP A 69 -10.88 -15.48 7.85
C ASP A 69 -9.94 -14.34 7.39
N ILE A 70 -8.63 -14.55 7.58
CA ILE A 70 -7.61 -13.55 7.25
C ILE A 70 -7.66 -13.11 5.78
N PHE A 71 -8.18 -13.95 4.88
CA PHE A 71 -8.34 -13.61 3.46
C PHE A 71 -9.57 -12.75 3.18
N ASP A 72 -10.52 -12.66 4.12
CA ASP A 72 -11.78 -11.92 3.95
C ASP A 72 -11.80 -10.58 4.72
N ARG A 73 -10.80 -10.34 5.59
CA ARG A 73 -10.73 -9.17 6.48
C ARG A 73 -10.88 -7.83 5.79
N GLU A 74 -10.28 -7.68 4.61
CA GLU A 74 -10.36 -6.45 3.82
C GLU A 74 -11.79 -6.22 3.28
N ALA A 75 -12.42 -7.25 2.72
CA ALA A 75 -13.78 -7.13 2.20
C ALA A 75 -14.79 -6.81 3.31
N VAL A 76 -14.65 -7.46 4.48
CA VAL A 76 -15.48 -7.18 5.66
C VAL A 76 -15.26 -5.76 6.19
N PHE A 77 -14.03 -5.26 6.19
CA PHE A 77 -13.72 -3.89 6.61
C PHE A 77 -14.39 -2.85 5.69
N ILE A 78 -14.38 -3.08 4.39
CA ILE A 78 -15.06 -2.21 3.43
C ILE A 78 -16.55 -2.13 3.77
N GLU A 79 -17.20 -3.29 3.92
CA GLU A 79 -18.65 -3.35 4.18
C GLU A 79 -19.01 -2.71 5.53
N ARG A 80 -18.30 -3.05 6.60
CA ARG A 80 -18.63 -2.62 7.96
C ARG A 80 -18.27 -1.16 8.23
N HIS A 81 -17.18 -0.67 7.64
CA HIS A 81 -16.62 0.62 8.04
C HIS A 81 -16.50 1.62 6.89
N LEU A 82 -15.91 1.24 5.74
CA LEU A 82 -15.66 2.23 4.68
C LEU A 82 -16.93 2.68 3.97
N VAL A 83 -17.89 1.78 3.74
CA VAL A 83 -19.19 2.17 3.16
C VAL A 83 -19.88 3.19 4.05
N PRO A 84 -20.12 2.96 5.37
CA PRO A 84 -20.72 3.96 6.25
C PRO A 84 -19.91 5.26 6.36
N ILE A 85 -18.58 5.19 6.42
CA ILE A 85 -17.74 6.39 6.50
C ILE A 85 -17.90 7.26 5.25
N THR A 86 -17.81 6.66 4.05
CA THR A 86 -17.94 7.42 2.79
C THR A 86 -19.35 7.95 2.53
N GLU A 87 -20.38 7.31 3.08
CA GLU A 87 -21.75 7.83 3.04
C GLU A 87 -21.98 8.99 4.01
N ARG A 88 -21.36 8.93 5.20
CA ARG A 88 -21.49 9.93 6.24
C ARG A 88 -20.63 11.17 5.98
N PHE A 89 -19.45 10.98 5.41
CA PHE A 89 -18.45 12.03 5.14
C PHE A 89 -18.10 12.02 3.63
N PRO A 90 -19.00 12.46 2.76
CA PRO A 90 -18.85 12.33 1.31
C PRO A 90 -17.74 13.21 0.72
N SER A 91 -17.31 14.26 1.43
CA SER A 91 -16.21 15.14 1.03
C SER A 91 -14.87 14.76 1.64
N LEU A 92 -14.83 13.80 2.59
CA LEU A 92 -13.59 13.33 3.19
C LEU A 92 -12.72 12.65 2.13
N ARG A 93 -11.50 13.15 1.93
CA ARG A 93 -10.52 12.45 1.10
C ARG A 93 -9.98 11.24 1.85
N LEU A 94 -10.16 10.06 1.25
CA LEU A 94 -9.78 8.77 1.86
C LEU A 94 -8.92 7.97 0.89
N VAL A 95 -7.80 7.45 1.38
CA VAL A 95 -6.98 6.46 0.65
C VAL A 95 -7.05 5.12 1.36
N MET A 96 -7.55 4.12 0.67
CA MET A 96 -7.41 2.74 1.09
C MET A 96 -6.02 2.25 0.67
N GLU A 97 -5.08 2.19 1.62
CA GLU A 97 -3.69 1.85 1.32
C GLU A 97 -3.51 0.35 1.09
N HIS A 98 -2.53 -0.01 0.23
CA HIS A 98 -2.06 -1.37 -0.05
C HIS A 98 -3.21 -2.38 -0.23
N ILE A 99 -4.21 -2.02 -1.06
CA ILE A 99 -5.37 -2.89 -1.32
C ILE A 99 -4.96 -4.24 -1.90
N THR A 100 -5.74 -5.29 -1.55
CA THR A 100 -5.40 -6.66 -1.90
C THR A 100 -6.51 -7.45 -2.57
N THR A 101 -7.74 -6.92 -2.62
CA THR A 101 -8.91 -7.63 -3.12
C THR A 101 -9.55 -6.95 -4.33
N GLU A 102 -10.27 -7.75 -5.12
CA GLU A 102 -11.15 -7.25 -6.17
C GLU A 102 -12.24 -6.34 -5.58
N GLN A 103 -12.75 -6.67 -4.39
CA GLN A 103 -13.77 -5.87 -3.70
C GLN A 103 -13.24 -4.46 -3.38
N ALA A 104 -11.97 -4.33 -2.96
CA ALA A 104 -11.36 -3.04 -2.73
C ALA A 104 -11.22 -2.24 -4.03
N ALA A 105 -10.77 -2.88 -5.11
CA ALA A 105 -10.67 -2.22 -6.41
C ALA A 105 -12.05 -1.74 -6.91
N GLN A 106 -13.09 -2.57 -6.78
CA GLN A 106 -14.46 -2.22 -7.15
C GLN A 106 -15.03 -1.11 -6.27
N PHE A 107 -14.81 -1.18 -4.96
CA PHE A 107 -15.24 -0.15 -4.02
C PHE A 107 -14.65 1.22 -4.39
N VAL A 108 -13.32 1.31 -4.56
CA VAL A 108 -12.63 2.55 -4.90
C VAL A 108 -13.11 3.08 -6.26
N ALA A 109 -13.19 2.24 -7.28
CA ALA A 109 -13.68 2.65 -8.60
C ALA A 109 -15.15 3.12 -8.59
N SER A 110 -15.97 2.66 -7.64
CA SER A 110 -17.36 3.08 -7.49
C SER A 110 -17.53 4.44 -6.81
N LYS A 111 -16.46 4.96 -6.19
CA LYS A 111 -16.47 6.25 -5.48
C LYS A 111 -15.95 7.37 -6.39
N GLY A 112 -16.22 8.58 -6.03
CA GLY A 112 -15.70 9.73 -6.77
C GLY A 112 -14.23 10.05 -6.44
N ALA A 113 -13.75 11.20 -6.90
CA ALA A 113 -12.36 11.64 -6.76
C ALA A 113 -11.84 11.77 -5.30
N ASN A 114 -12.74 11.69 -4.31
CA ASN A 114 -12.38 11.76 -2.89
C ASN A 114 -11.90 10.42 -2.32
N VAL A 115 -12.02 9.31 -3.06
CA VAL A 115 -11.55 8.00 -2.60
C VAL A 115 -10.50 7.47 -3.56
N GLY A 116 -9.31 7.21 -3.04
CA GLY A 116 -8.21 6.61 -3.76
C GLY A 116 -7.71 5.32 -3.11
N ALA A 117 -6.81 4.64 -3.79
CA ALA A 117 -6.11 3.47 -3.24
C ALA A 117 -4.66 3.40 -3.69
N THR A 118 -3.79 2.90 -2.82
CA THR A 118 -2.44 2.48 -3.18
C THR A 118 -2.36 0.99 -3.43
N ILE A 119 -1.51 0.58 -4.37
CA ILE A 119 -1.26 -0.82 -4.70
C ILE A 119 0.25 -1.07 -4.68
N THR A 120 0.67 -2.07 -3.92
CA THR A 120 2.08 -2.40 -3.72
C THR A 120 2.62 -3.32 -4.81
N PRO A 121 3.94 -3.34 -5.06
CA PRO A 121 4.52 -4.23 -6.07
C PRO A 121 4.34 -5.70 -5.69
N GLN A 122 4.42 -6.06 -4.40
CA GLN A 122 4.23 -7.45 -3.96
C GLN A 122 2.82 -7.97 -4.23
N HIS A 123 1.77 -7.15 -4.06
CA HIS A 123 0.39 -7.55 -4.36
C HIS A 123 0.08 -7.62 -5.87
N LEU A 124 0.86 -6.93 -6.70
CA LEU A 124 0.77 -7.04 -8.16
C LEU A 124 1.53 -8.26 -8.72
N LEU A 125 2.66 -8.61 -8.11
CA LEU A 125 3.58 -9.65 -8.61
C LEU A 125 3.32 -11.02 -8.00
N LEU A 126 2.76 -11.10 -6.79
CA LEU A 126 2.55 -12.34 -6.05
C LEU A 126 1.08 -12.55 -5.70
N ASN A 127 0.74 -13.81 -5.50
CA ASN A 127 -0.51 -14.25 -4.88
C ASN A 127 -0.22 -15.28 -3.77
N ARG A 128 -1.23 -15.74 -3.05
CA ARG A 128 -1.04 -16.64 -1.90
C ARG A 128 -0.33 -17.96 -2.24
N ASN A 129 -0.40 -18.44 -3.49
CA ASN A 129 0.32 -19.64 -3.87
C ASN A 129 1.83 -19.43 -3.85
N ASP A 130 2.30 -18.24 -4.23
CA ASP A 130 3.73 -17.91 -4.20
C ASP A 130 4.29 -17.94 -2.77
N MET A 131 3.45 -17.66 -1.78
CA MET A 131 3.82 -17.71 -0.36
C MET A 131 3.75 -19.12 0.24
N LEU A 132 2.80 -19.97 -0.21
CA LEU A 132 2.41 -21.20 0.49
C LEU A 132 2.71 -22.50 -0.26
N VAL A 133 2.77 -22.48 -1.61
CA VAL A 133 2.94 -23.71 -2.40
C VAL A 133 4.40 -24.09 -2.48
N GLY A 134 4.70 -25.36 -2.16
CA GLY A 134 6.05 -25.90 -2.15
C GLY A 134 6.88 -25.53 -0.94
N GLY A 135 6.25 -25.01 0.11
CA GLY A 135 6.85 -24.58 1.36
C GLY A 135 6.50 -23.14 1.72
N ILE A 136 6.59 -22.82 3.00
CA ILE A 136 6.32 -21.47 3.51
C ILE A 136 7.47 -20.54 3.12
N ARG A 137 7.14 -19.38 2.54
CA ARG A 137 8.11 -18.33 2.21
C ARG A 137 7.87 -17.11 3.10
N PRO A 138 8.52 -17.03 4.27
CA PRO A 138 8.28 -15.96 5.25
C PRO A 138 8.59 -14.57 4.72
N HIS A 139 9.52 -14.42 3.78
CA HIS A 139 9.87 -13.12 3.19
C HIS A 139 8.79 -12.57 2.25
N TYR A 140 7.77 -13.35 1.88
CA TYR A 140 6.58 -12.91 1.13
C TYR A 140 5.38 -12.64 2.05
N TYR A 141 5.49 -12.94 3.35
CA TYR A 141 4.43 -12.67 4.30
C TYR A 141 4.34 -11.16 4.59
N CYS A 142 3.16 -10.60 4.33
CA CYS A 142 2.78 -9.21 4.60
C CYS A 142 1.33 -9.13 5.09
N LEU A 143 0.96 -8.02 5.66
CA LEU A 143 -0.43 -7.67 5.98
C LEU A 143 -0.75 -6.30 5.35
N PRO A 144 -1.86 -6.23 4.60
CA PRO A 144 -2.81 -7.30 4.29
C PRO A 144 -2.16 -8.46 3.53
N ILE A 145 -2.62 -9.69 3.83
CA ILE A 145 -2.02 -10.90 3.26
C ILE A 145 -2.26 -11.03 1.76
N LEU A 146 -1.31 -11.65 1.04
CA LEU A 146 -1.47 -12.00 -0.38
C LEU A 146 -2.74 -12.83 -0.61
N LYS A 147 -3.56 -12.45 -1.59
CA LYS A 147 -4.86 -13.06 -1.87
C LYS A 147 -4.78 -14.09 -3.02
N ARG A 148 -5.92 -14.51 -3.54
CA ARG A 148 -6.04 -15.40 -4.70
C ARG A 148 -5.55 -14.72 -5.97
N ARG A 149 -5.23 -15.51 -7.00
CA ARG A 149 -4.87 -14.99 -8.34
C ARG A 149 -5.94 -14.06 -8.92
N THR A 150 -7.23 -14.36 -8.74
CA THR A 150 -8.31 -13.51 -9.24
C THR A 150 -8.25 -12.09 -8.67
N HIS A 151 -7.92 -11.94 -7.40
CA HIS A 151 -7.70 -10.63 -6.79
C HIS A 151 -6.44 -9.93 -7.33
N GLN A 152 -5.34 -10.67 -7.48
CA GLN A 152 -4.11 -10.14 -8.09
C GLN A 152 -4.39 -9.61 -9.51
N GLU A 153 -5.13 -10.35 -10.33
CA GLU A 153 -5.53 -9.91 -11.68
C GLU A 153 -6.39 -8.64 -11.64
N ALA A 154 -7.31 -8.53 -10.68
CA ALA A 154 -8.12 -7.32 -10.50
C ALA A 154 -7.25 -6.11 -10.12
N LEU A 155 -6.27 -6.29 -9.22
CA LEU A 155 -5.33 -5.22 -8.86
C LEU A 155 -4.44 -4.80 -10.03
N ARG A 156 -3.94 -5.75 -10.81
CA ARG A 156 -3.14 -5.47 -12.03
C ARG A 156 -3.94 -4.63 -13.01
N ASN A 157 -5.21 -4.99 -13.25
CA ASN A 157 -6.11 -4.23 -14.12
C ASN A 157 -6.41 -2.83 -13.57
N ALA A 158 -6.57 -2.67 -12.24
CA ALA A 158 -6.78 -1.37 -11.61
C ALA A 158 -5.54 -0.46 -11.74
N ALA A 159 -4.35 -1.00 -11.44
CA ALA A 159 -3.09 -0.24 -11.51
C ALA A 159 -2.79 0.24 -12.93
N THR A 160 -2.94 -0.66 -13.93
CA THR A 160 -2.61 -0.40 -15.34
C THR A 160 -3.76 0.23 -16.12
N GLY A 161 -4.93 0.39 -15.50
CA GLY A 161 -6.10 1.04 -16.08
C GLY A 161 -6.00 2.57 -16.15
N SER A 162 -7.03 3.19 -16.72
CA SER A 162 -7.14 4.65 -16.84
C SER A 162 -7.79 5.32 -15.62
N ASP A 163 -8.27 4.55 -14.64
CA ASP A 163 -8.87 5.10 -13.43
C ASP A 163 -7.79 5.75 -12.56
N ARG A 164 -7.95 7.04 -12.31
CA ARG A 164 -6.97 7.85 -11.58
C ARG A 164 -7.01 7.67 -10.06
N SER A 165 -7.98 6.92 -9.56
CA SER A 165 -8.13 6.61 -8.13
C SER A 165 -7.05 5.65 -7.62
N PHE A 166 -6.32 4.97 -8.52
CA PHE A 166 -5.27 4.02 -8.16
C PHE A 166 -3.89 4.58 -8.45
N PHE A 167 -3.00 4.58 -7.46
CA PHE A 167 -1.65 5.10 -7.57
C PHE A 167 -0.64 4.31 -6.74
N LEU A 168 0.63 4.61 -6.92
CA LEU A 168 1.75 3.93 -6.28
C LEU A 168 1.72 4.10 -4.76
N GLY A 169 1.95 2.99 -4.05
CA GLY A 169 2.27 2.96 -2.63
C GLY A 169 2.98 1.66 -2.32
N THR A 170 4.26 1.72 -2.02
CA THR A 170 5.12 0.52 -1.93
C THR A 170 4.87 -0.32 -0.69
N ASP A 171 4.48 0.31 0.40
CA ASP A 171 4.45 -0.33 1.73
C ASP A 171 5.70 -1.19 1.98
N SER A 172 6.87 -0.63 1.62
CA SER A 172 8.14 -1.32 1.83
C SER A 172 8.45 -1.39 3.31
N ALA A 173 8.33 -2.60 3.89
CA ALA A 173 8.41 -2.85 5.32
C ALA A 173 9.53 -3.85 5.63
N PRO A 174 10.79 -3.40 5.73
CA PRO A 174 11.92 -4.27 6.03
C PRO A 174 11.87 -4.78 7.46
N HIS A 175 12.10 -6.09 7.61
CA HIS A 175 12.37 -6.74 8.90
C HIS A 175 13.63 -7.59 8.76
N GLU A 176 14.39 -7.73 9.84
CA GLU A 176 15.57 -8.59 9.84
C GLU A 176 15.20 -10.04 9.51
N GLN A 177 16.13 -10.76 8.88
CA GLN A 177 15.93 -12.15 8.46
C GLN A 177 15.44 -13.03 9.62
N GLY A 178 16.07 -12.95 10.79
CA GLY A 178 15.71 -13.76 11.94
C GLY A 178 14.28 -13.50 12.47
N ALA A 179 13.81 -12.26 12.40
CA ALA A 179 12.44 -11.92 12.78
C ALA A 179 11.40 -12.48 11.79
N LYS A 180 11.71 -12.43 10.49
CA LYS A 180 10.86 -13.01 9.43
C LYS A 180 10.81 -14.55 9.50
N GLU A 181 11.91 -15.19 9.85
CA GLU A 181 12.05 -16.64 9.92
C GLU A 181 11.71 -17.22 11.30
N SER A 182 11.09 -16.44 12.16
CA SER A 182 10.58 -16.84 13.46
C SER A 182 9.09 -17.22 13.41
N ALA A 183 8.56 -17.75 14.51
CA ALA A 183 7.13 -18.06 14.65
C ALA A 183 6.22 -16.83 14.49
N CYS A 184 6.69 -15.63 14.83
CA CYS A 184 5.98 -14.37 14.60
C CYS A 184 5.86 -14.04 13.11
N GLY A 185 6.92 -14.32 12.33
CA GLY A 185 6.95 -14.09 10.89
C GLY A 185 7.05 -12.61 10.47
N CYS A 186 6.94 -11.66 11.36
CA CYS A 186 6.88 -10.20 11.14
C CYS A 186 6.36 -9.80 9.74
N ALA A 187 5.13 -9.32 9.66
CA ALA A 187 4.50 -8.98 8.39
C ALA A 187 5.19 -7.77 7.72
N GLY A 188 5.64 -7.93 6.49
CA GLY A 188 6.26 -6.90 5.69
C GLY A 188 7.18 -7.45 4.61
N VAL A 189 7.22 -6.78 3.45
CA VAL A 189 8.11 -7.11 2.33
C VAL A 189 9.01 -5.92 2.05
N TYR A 190 10.31 -6.15 1.97
CA TYR A 190 11.27 -5.10 1.60
C TYR A 190 11.38 -4.99 0.08
N SER A 191 10.72 -4.00 -0.50
CA SER A 191 10.67 -3.76 -1.96
C SER A 191 11.32 -2.44 -2.39
N ALA A 192 11.71 -1.55 -1.47
CA ALA A 192 12.23 -0.21 -1.80
C ALA A 192 13.50 -0.23 -2.66
N HIS A 193 14.30 -1.29 -2.59
CA HIS A 193 15.54 -1.43 -3.36
C HIS A 193 15.34 -1.50 -4.89
N ALA A 194 14.13 -1.82 -5.35
CA ALA A 194 13.78 -2.01 -6.76
C ALA A 194 12.32 -1.61 -7.06
N SER A 195 11.75 -0.67 -6.30
CA SER A 195 10.31 -0.38 -6.37
C SER A 195 9.82 -0.06 -7.78
N LEU A 196 10.44 0.90 -8.45
CA LEU A 196 10.01 1.34 -9.77
C LEU A 196 10.23 0.28 -10.84
N GLU A 197 11.33 -0.47 -10.73
CA GLU A 197 11.64 -1.60 -11.60
C GLU A 197 10.58 -2.69 -11.51
N LEU A 198 10.13 -3.01 -10.28
CA LEU A 198 9.08 -4.00 -10.02
C LEU A 198 7.72 -3.57 -10.59
N TYR A 199 7.37 -2.29 -10.49
CA TYR A 199 6.18 -1.76 -11.17
C TYR A 199 6.34 -1.78 -12.69
N ALA A 200 7.52 -1.44 -13.22
CA ALA A 200 7.79 -1.48 -14.64
C ALA A 200 7.61 -2.89 -15.23
N GLU A 201 8.04 -3.96 -14.50
CA GLU A 201 7.76 -5.34 -14.90
C GLU A 201 6.24 -5.58 -15.08
N VAL A 202 5.43 -5.18 -14.10
CA VAL A 202 3.97 -5.37 -14.15
C VAL A 202 3.35 -4.62 -15.34
N PHE A 203 3.73 -3.34 -15.51
CA PHE A 203 3.18 -2.51 -16.58
C PHE A 203 3.62 -2.99 -17.98
N ASP A 204 4.85 -3.49 -18.13
CA ASP A 204 5.37 -4.10 -19.35
C ASP A 204 4.61 -5.41 -19.68
N GLU A 205 4.47 -6.31 -18.70
CA GLU A 205 3.70 -7.56 -18.84
C GLU A 205 2.23 -7.32 -19.23
N MET A 206 1.64 -6.24 -18.73
CA MET A 206 0.25 -5.85 -19.03
C MET A 206 0.13 -5.05 -20.34
N GLY A 207 1.24 -4.72 -21.01
CA GLY A 207 1.24 -3.90 -22.24
C GLY A 207 0.77 -2.47 -21.99
N ALA A 208 1.06 -1.89 -20.82
CA ALA A 208 0.57 -0.59 -20.37
C ALA A 208 1.72 0.32 -19.85
N LEU A 209 2.93 0.11 -20.35
CA LEU A 209 4.13 0.79 -19.87
C LEU A 209 4.01 2.33 -19.97
N GLU A 210 3.28 2.82 -20.98
CA GLU A 210 3.00 4.24 -21.17
C GLU A 210 2.18 4.88 -20.06
N ARG A 211 1.57 4.09 -19.16
CA ARG A 211 0.79 4.57 -18.01
C ARG A 211 1.57 4.52 -16.70
N LEU A 212 2.79 3.99 -16.70
CA LEU A 212 3.59 3.85 -15.49
C LEU A 212 3.88 5.20 -14.84
N GLU A 213 4.26 6.21 -15.62
CA GLU A 213 4.53 7.56 -15.11
C GLU A 213 3.27 8.16 -14.44
N ASP A 214 2.12 8.05 -15.09
CA ASP A 214 0.85 8.53 -14.57
C ASP A 214 0.53 7.87 -13.21
N PHE A 215 0.61 6.54 -13.13
CA PHE A 215 0.38 5.77 -11.91
C PHE A 215 1.39 6.09 -10.80
N ALA A 216 2.67 6.18 -11.13
CA ALA A 216 3.74 6.26 -10.13
C ALA A 216 4.04 7.70 -9.66
N SER A 217 3.81 8.71 -10.52
CA SER A 217 4.33 10.06 -10.28
C SER A 217 3.30 11.18 -10.41
N VAL A 218 2.11 10.93 -10.97
CA VAL A 218 1.12 11.98 -11.24
C VAL A 218 -0.14 11.81 -10.38
N ARG A 219 -0.76 10.65 -10.38
CA ARG A 219 -2.05 10.42 -9.71
C ARG A 219 -1.99 10.66 -8.20
N GLY A 220 -0.92 10.21 -7.54
CA GLY A 220 -0.72 10.42 -6.10
C GLY A 220 -0.61 11.91 -5.75
N PRO A 221 0.31 12.68 -6.32
CA PRO A 221 0.39 14.13 -6.13
C PRO A 221 -0.94 14.83 -6.40
N GLU A 222 -1.65 14.50 -7.46
CA GLU A 222 -2.96 15.05 -7.79
C GLU A 222 -3.99 14.79 -6.68
N PHE A 223 -4.07 13.54 -6.19
CA PHE A 223 -4.94 13.18 -5.06
C PHE A 223 -4.59 13.96 -3.79
N TYR A 224 -3.30 14.10 -3.47
CA TYR A 224 -2.84 14.82 -2.28
C TYR A 224 -2.76 16.33 -2.46
N LYS A 225 -3.14 16.88 -3.62
CA LYS A 225 -3.05 18.30 -3.98
C LYS A 225 -1.62 18.83 -3.79
N ARG A 226 -0.64 18.05 -4.25
CA ARG A 226 0.78 18.37 -4.25
C ARG A 226 1.30 18.51 -5.67
N GLU A 227 2.34 19.31 -5.86
CA GLU A 227 3.01 19.39 -7.15
C GLU A 227 3.77 18.08 -7.43
N PRO A 228 3.68 17.53 -8.65
CA PRO A 228 4.53 16.42 -9.06
C PRO A 228 6.01 16.81 -9.03
N ASN A 229 6.90 15.82 -8.84
CA ASN A 229 8.33 16.05 -8.96
C ASN A 229 8.68 16.55 -10.36
N ALA A 230 9.58 17.54 -10.43
CA ALA A 230 10.04 18.10 -11.71
C ALA A 230 11.12 17.22 -12.38
N ASP A 231 11.88 16.48 -11.60
CA ASP A 231 12.93 15.61 -12.08
C ASP A 231 12.34 14.31 -12.66
N THR A 232 13.03 13.77 -13.68
CA THR A 232 12.65 12.51 -14.33
C THR A 232 13.67 11.41 -14.03
N LEU A 233 13.17 10.18 -13.92
CA LEU A 233 13.98 8.97 -13.84
C LEU A 233 13.92 8.23 -15.18
N CYS A 234 15.05 7.65 -15.58
CA CYS A 234 15.11 6.80 -16.75
C CYS A 234 15.12 5.34 -16.32
N LEU A 235 14.19 4.56 -16.91
CA LEU A 235 14.16 3.10 -16.75
C LEU A 235 14.65 2.43 -18.02
N ARG A 236 15.53 1.45 -17.88
CA ARG A 236 16.02 0.62 -18.99
C ARG A 236 15.60 -0.82 -18.78
N LYS A 237 15.10 -1.47 -19.82
CA LYS A 237 14.81 -2.91 -19.80
C LYS A 237 16.13 -3.68 -19.93
N VAL A 238 16.65 -4.11 -18.82
CA VAL A 238 17.89 -4.90 -18.69
C VAL A 238 17.83 -5.70 -17.39
N ASP A 239 18.25 -6.95 -17.46
CA ASP A 239 18.25 -7.85 -16.32
C ASP A 239 19.39 -7.53 -15.36
N TRP A 240 19.09 -7.64 -14.07
CA TRP A 240 20.08 -7.62 -13.00
C TRP A 240 19.63 -8.50 -11.85
N ASP A 241 20.60 -9.11 -11.14
CA ASP A 241 20.34 -10.02 -10.05
C ASP A 241 20.19 -9.26 -8.73
N VAL A 242 19.10 -9.52 -8.02
CA VAL A 242 18.88 -8.98 -6.67
C VAL A 242 19.75 -9.78 -5.69
N PRO A 243 20.56 -9.12 -4.84
CA PRO A 243 21.34 -9.81 -3.80
C PRO A 243 20.47 -10.69 -2.92
N GLU A 244 20.97 -11.85 -2.50
CA GLU A 244 20.24 -12.73 -1.58
C GLU A 244 19.95 -12.05 -0.23
N ARG A 245 20.85 -11.16 0.20
CA ARG A 245 20.76 -10.42 1.46
C ARG A 245 21.35 -9.03 1.31
N MET A 246 20.83 -8.09 2.10
CA MET A 246 21.35 -6.73 2.19
C MET A 246 21.61 -6.36 3.65
N PRO A 247 22.59 -5.48 3.94
CA PRO A 247 22.83 -5.00 5.30
C PRO A 247 21.59 -4.30 5.89
N PHE A 248 21.30 -4.57 7.15
CA PHE A 248 20.20 -3.94 7.90
C PHE A 248 20.65 -3.67 9.35
N GLY A 249 21.32 -2.55 9.57
CA GLY A 249 22.00 -2.26 10.82
C GLY A 249 23.09 -3.28 11.12
N THR A 250 23.00 -3.98 12.25
CA THR A 250 23.92 -5.09 12.62
C THR A 250 23.46 -6.46 12.06
N ASN A 251 22.30 -6.50 11.43
CA ASN A 251 21.65 -7.69 10.90
C ASN A 251 21.61 -7.65 9.36
N VAL A 252 20.78 -8.49 8.79
CA VAL A 252 20.51 -8.54 7.35
C VAL A 252 19.02 -8.57 7.08
N VAL A 253 18.62 -8.00 5.94
CA VAL A 253 17.28 -8.13 5.36
C VAL A 253 17.36 -8.96 4.08
N VAL A 254 16.35 -9.77 3.84
CA VAL A 254 16.16 -10.46 2.56
C VAL A 254 15.24 -9.61 1.70
N PRO A 255 15.74 -9.01 0.62
CA PRO A 255 14.94 -8.14 -0.24
C PRO A 255 13.93 -8.94 -1.06
N PHE A 256 12.87 -8.28 -1.51
CA PHE A 256 11.96 -8.89 -2.47
C PHE A 256 12.70 -9.30 -3.74
N ARG A 257 12.39 -10.46 -4.33
CA ARG A 257 13.15 -11.07 -5.43
C ARG A 257 14.59 -11.48 -5.09
N ALA A 258 14.97 -11.63 -3.83
CA ALA A 258 16.30 -12.10 -3.44
C ALA A 258 16.75 -13.32 -4.24
N GLY A 259 17.97 -13.30 -4.80
CA GLY A 259 18.53 -14.37 -5.63
C GLY A 259 17.83 -14.58 -6.98
N SER A 260 17.01 -13.64 -7.42
CA SER A 260 16.31 -13.70 -8.72
C SER A 260 16.60 -12.43 -9.53
N ALA A 261 16.36 -12.50 -10.83
CA ALA A 261 16.48 -11.34 -11.70
C ALA A 261 15.28 -10.39 -11.57
N VAL A 262 15.56 -9.10 -11.73
CA VAL A 262 14.61 -8.05 -12.07
C VAL A 262 14.94 -7.56 -13.48
N HIS A 263 13.92 -7.34 -14.33
CA HIS A 263 14.09 -7.13 -15.77
C HIS A 263 14.14 -5.65 -16.18
N TRP A 264 14.04 -4.76 -15.24
CA TRP A 264 14.13 -3.32 -15.42
C TRP A 264 15.14 -2.73 -14.44
N GLN A 265 15.76 -1.63 -14.80
CA GLN A 265 16.75 -0.93 -13.98
C GLN A 265 16.54 0.58 -14.08
N VAL A 266 16.50 1.24 -12.91
CA VAL A 266 16.61 2.71 -12.82
C VAL A 266 18.05 3.08 -13.14
N LEU A 267 18.22 4.06 -14.03
CA LEU A 267 19.52 4.63 -14.35
C LEU A 267 19.70 5.92 -13.56
N ASP A 268 20.92 6.16 -13.06
CA ASP A 268 21.30 7.46 -12.53
C ASP A 268 21.38 8.52 -13.65
N ALA A 269 21.63 9.77 -13.27
CA ALA A 269 21.70 10.90 -14.21
C ALA A 269 22.78 10.73 -15.29
N ASP A 270 23.79 9.90 -15.03
CA ASP A 270 24.92 9.63 -15.96
C ASP A 270 24.66 8.38 -16.81
N GLY A 271 23.51 7.71 -16.65
CA GLY A 271 23.13 6.49 -17.36
C GLY A 271 23.84 5.23 -16.87
N ALA A 272 24.51 5.30 -15.72
CA ALA A 272 25.02 4.17 -14.95
C ALA A 272 24.08 3.78 -13.82
N ARG A 273 24.33 2.66 -13.18
CA ARG A 273 23.60 2.29 -11.96
C ARG A 273 24.29 2.87 -10.75
#